data_8ece3ca28792bb308b1280a1659b01bd
#
_entry.id   8ece3ca28792bb308b1280a1659b01bd
#
_cell.length_a   1.000
_cell.length_b   1.000
_cell.length_c   1.000
_cell.angle_alpha   90.00
_cell.angle_beta   90.00
_cell.angle_gamma   90.00
#
_symmetry.space_group_name_H-M   'P 1'
#
loop_
_entity.id
_entity.type
_entity.pdbx_description
1 polymer ?
#
loop_
_entity_poly.entity_id
_entity_poly.type
_entity_poly.pdbx_seq_one_letter_code
_entity_poly.pdbx_strand_id
1 'polypeptide(L)'
;MAAIQVRIGVIGHGTVGAAFVQLVKQQASAIAARSGVQLVIARVAVRNIDAHKNSLAAEVLTTDAEFVVNDPTVDLVVEVMGGIDQARGLILKALSNGKPVVTANKALIATHGAELFAAADNAGIDLLFEAAVCGGIPLIRPLRESLRGEPIRRVLGIVNGTTNYILTKMSENGASYEDALAGAQQLGYAESDPTADVEGLDAAAKISIIASIAFGSNVVAGDVYSEGITKITAADIAIAKRLGYAVKLLGVTEFDKASGAVSVRVHPAMVSMQHPLASVREAFNAVVVDGEASGSLMFYGRGAGGDPTASSILGDVIDASINLNKGAHATLGVLSAPKLQPMSDTSCEYLLPLEVADKPGVLHAVTGVFARHNVSIRAAEQDGIGHGARLVFLTHNAGEAAMQACISELKKLDVVTHVGGLLRVIAD
;
A
#
# COMPACT_ATOMS: atom_id res chain seq x y z
N MET A 1 -13.22 -18.36 -34.38
CA MET A 1 -13.82 -19.19 -33.30
C MET A 1 -14.88 -18.33 -32.62
N ALA A 2 -16.02 -18.90 -32.22
CA ALA A 2 -16.99 -18.17 -31.40
C ALA A 2 -16.35 -17.80 -30.06
N ALA A 3 -16.61 -16.61 -29.54
CA ALA A 3 -16.14 -16.21 -28.24
C ALA A 3 -16.77 -17.09 -27.14
N ILE A 4 -15.98 -17.44 -26.15
CA ILE A 4 -16.44 -18.27 -25.02
C ILE A 4 -17.15 -17.34 -24.04
N GLN A 5 -18.39 -17.69 -23.70
CA GLN A 5 -19.17 -16.93 -22.75
C GLN A 5 -18.77 -17.29 -21.32
N VAL A 6 -18.47 -16.28 -20.49
CA VAL A 6 -18.21 -16.41 -19.05
C VAL A 6 -19.19 -15.53 -18.28
N ARG A 7 -19.92 -16.13 -17.36
CA ARG A 7 -20.99 -15.55 -16.57
C ARG A 7 -20.47 -15.15 -15.20
N ILE A 8 -20.52 -13.86 -14.92
CA ILE A 8 -19.91 -13.24 -13.75
C ILE A 8 -20.95 -12.99 -12.67
N GLY A 9 -20.67 -13.44 -11.46
CA GLY A 9 -21.34 -13.01 -10.25
C GLY A 9 -20.55 -11.92 -9.55
N VAL A 10 -21.18 -10.79 -9.24
CA VAL A 10 -20.54 -9.65 -8.55
C VAL A 10 -21.10 -9.53 -7.14
N ILE A 11 -20.24 -9.46 -6.15
CA ILE A 11 -20.60 -9.26 -4.74
C ILE A 11 -20.15 -7.87 -4.33
N GLY A 12 -21.11 -6.94 -4.25
CA GLY A 12 -20.91 -5.51 -4.03
C GLY A 12 -21.07 -4.67 -5.31
N HIS A 13 -21.87 -3.61 -5.23
CA HIS A 13 -22.12 -2.68 -6.35
C HIS A 13 -22.01 -1.22 -5.84
N GLY A 14 -20.95 -0.95 -5.05
CA GLY A 14 -20.54 0.40 -4.68
C GLY A 14 -19.78 1.06 -5.84
N THR A 15 -18.95 2.06 -5.52
CA THR A 15 -18.18 2.83 -6.51
C THR A 15 -17.38 1.92 -7.48
N VAL A 16 -16.65 0.94 -6.94
CA VAL A 16 -15.80 0.04 -7.74
C VAL A 16 -16.64 -0.97 -8.52
N GLY A 17 -17.60 -1.63 -7.87
CA GLY A 17 -18.45 -2.64 -8.53
C GLY A 17 -19.30 -2.05 -9.66
N ALA A 18 -19.85 -0.83 -9.47
CA ALA A 18 -20.59 -0.13 -10.49
C ALA A 18 -19.71 0.24 -11.71
N ALA A 19 -18.51 0.78 -11.46
CA ALA A 19 -17.53 1.10 -12.49
C ALA A 19 -17.11 -0.17 -13.27
N PHE A 20 -16.88 -1.30 -12.57
CA PHE A 20 -16.56 -2.58 -13.21
C PHE A 20 -17.68 -3.06 -14.13
N VAL A 21 -18.93 -3.09 -13.65
CA VAL A 21 -20.09 -3.52 -14.46
C VAL A 21 -20.27 -2.62 -15.69
N GLN A 22 -20.08 -1.32 -15.52
CA GLN A 22 -20.15 -0.36 -16.64
C GLN A 22 -19.02 -0.62 -17.64
N LEU A 23 -17.79 -0.84 -17.19
CA LEU A 23 -16.64 -1.09 -18.04
C LEU A 23 -16.79 -2.39 -18.84
N VAL A 24 -17.30 -3.47 -18.23
CA VAL A 24 -17.65 -4.72 -18.94
C VAL A 24 -18.63 -4.46 -20.09
N LYS A 25 -19.70 -3.69 -19.85
CA LYS A 25 -20.68 -3.35 -20.88
C LYS A 25 -20.07 -2.52 -22.01
N GLN A 26 -19.29 -1.50 -21.67
CA GLN A 26 -18.67 -0.59 -22.66
C GLN A 26 -17.64 -1.28 -23.53
N GLN A 27 -16.87 -2.23 -22.96
CA GLN A 27 -15.75 -2.88 -23.65
C GLN A 27 -16.09 -4.28 -24.18
N ALA A 28 -17.34 -4.72 -24.09
CA ALA A 28 -17.77 -6.09 -24.43
C ALA A 28 -17.23 -6.58 -25.78
N SER A 29 -17.42 -5.79 -26.86
CA SER A 29 -16.96 -6.14 -28.20
C SER A 29 -15.45 -6.18 -28.35
N ALA A 30 -14.74 -5.21 -27.72
CA ALA A 30 -13.28 -5.15 -27.75
C ALA A 30 -12.66 -6.32 -26.97
N ILE A 31 -13.24 -6.68 -25.82
CA ILE A 31 -12.80 -7.82 -25.01
C ILE A 31 -12.98 -9.11 -25.82
N ALA A 32 -14.16 -9.33 -26.39
CA ALA A 32 -14.42 -10.52 -27.19
C ALA A 32 -13.47 -10.65 -28.38
N ALA A 33 -13.20 -9.55 -29.09
CA ALA A 33 -12.29 -9.54 -30.23
C ALA A 33 -10.82 -9.81 -29.86
N ARG A 34 -10.36 -9.31 -28.69
CA ARG A 34 -8.94 -9.38 -28.28
C ARG A 34 -8.63 -10.64 -27.50
N SER A 35 -9.53 -11.09 -26.63
CA SER A 35 -9.33 -12.23 -25.71
C SER A 35 -10.06 -13.50 -26.14
N GLY A 36 -11.04 -13.41 -27.05
CA GLY A 36 -11.91 -14.54 -27.37
C GLY A 36 -12.92 -14.88 -26.26
N VAL A 37 -13.11 -13.99 -25.28
CA VAL A 37 -14.01 -14.18 -24.14
C VAL A 37 -15.15 -13.17 -24.18
N GLN A 38 -16.38 -13.63 -24.06
CA GLN A 38 -17.56 -12.81 -23.89
C GLN A 38 -17.98 -12.79 -22.43
N LEU A 39 -17.81 -11.64 -21.76
CA LEU A 39 -18.16 -11.46 -20.35
C LEU A 39 -19.64 -11.07 -20.23
N VAL A 40 -20.38 -11.74 -19.34
CA VAL A 40 -21.79 -11.48 -19.06
C VAL A 40 -22.00 -11.35 -17.55
N ILE A 41 -22.56 -10.21 -17.12
CA ILE A 41 -22.96 -10.04 -15.70
C ILE A 41 -24.24 -10.85 -15.46
N ALA A 42 -24.11 -11.95 -14.74
CA ALA A 42 -25.22 -12.87 -14.48
C ALA A 42 -25.95 -12.55 -13.18
N ARG A 43 -25.20 -12.19 -12.12
CA ARG A 43 -25.76 -11.86 -10.79
C ARG A 43 -25.00 -10.72 -10.16
N VAL A 44 -25.70 -9.87 -9.40
CA VAL A 44 -25.09 -8.79 -8.61
C VAL A 44 -25.74 -8.76 -7.22
N ALA A 45 -24.96 -9.08 -6.19
CA ALA A 45 -25.41 -8.98 -4.82
C ALA A 45 -25.23 -7.56 -4.29
N VAL A 46 -26.29 -6.97 -3.76
CA VAL A 46 -26.33 -5.61 -3.19
C VAL A 46 -27.08 -5.60 -1.87
N ARG A 47 -26.81 -4.63 -1.00
CA ARG A 47 -27.54 -4.49 0.29
C ARG A 47 -28.98 -3.99 0.09
N ASN A 48 -29.19 -3.15 -0.93
CA ASN A 48 -30.49 -2.54 -1.22
C ASN A 48 -30.73 -2.55 -2.73
N ILE A 49 -31.67 -3.40 -3.19
CA ILE A 49 -32.02 -3.54 -4.59
C ILE A 49 -32.60 -2.24 -5.17
N ASP A 50 -33.41 -1.51 -4.38
CA ASP A 50 -34.10 -0.30 -4.87
C ASP A 50 -33.12 0.79 -5.32
N ALA A 51 -31.97 0.88 -4.66
CA ALA A 51 -30.91 1.83 -5.04
C ALA A 51 -30.27 1.54 -6.41
N HIS A 52 -30.45 0.34 -6.97
CA HIS A 52 -29.77 -0.11 -8.17
C HIS A 52 -30.69 -0.47 -9.34
N LYS A 53 -32.00 -0.43 -9.18
CA LYS A 53 -33.02 -0.79 -10.21
C LYS A 53 -32.88 0.01 -11.50
N ASN A 54 -32.38 1.25 -11.43
CA ASN A 54 -32.20 2.10 -12.60
C ASN A 54 -30.90 1.80 -13.39
N SER A 55 -29.98 1.08 -12.79
CA SER A 55 -28.65 0.79 -13.39
C SER A 55 -28.53 -0.67 -13.86
N LEU A 56 -29.28 -1.57 -13.25
CA LEU A 56 -29.26 -3.01 -13.50
C LEU A 56 -30.68 -3.58 -13.66
N ALA A 57 -30.82 -4.59 -14.50
CA ALA A 57 -32.06 -5.33 -14.65
C ALA A 57 -32.41 -6.10 -13.37
N ALA A 58 -33.69 -6.18 -13.04
CA ALA A 58 -34.15 -6.75 -11.79
C ALA A 58 -33.78 -8.23 -11.61
N GLU A 59 -33.73 -8.98 -12.69
CA GLU A 59 -33.38 -10.40 -12.71
C GLU A 59 -31.91 -10.68 -12.39
N VAL A 60 -31.05 -9.65 -12.50
CA VAL A 60 -29.63 -9.74 -12.17
C VAL A 60 -29.37 -9.44 -10.68
N LEU A 61 -30.26 -8.69 -10.04
CA LEU A 61 -30.08 -8.20 -8.67
C LEU A 61 -30.52 -9.23 -7.63
N THR A 62 -29.75 -9.34 -6.55
CA THR A 62 -30.10 -10.11 -5.35
C THR A 62 -29.59 -9.40 -4.09
N THR A 63 -30.19 -9.67 -2.94
CA THR A 63 -29.64 -9.28 -1.63
C THR A 63 -28.84 -10.40 -0.96
N ASP A 64 -28.84 -11.58 -1.57
CA ASP A 64 -28.19 -12.77 -1.06
C ASP A 64 -26.86 -13.03 -1.78
N ALA A 65 -25.75 -12.75 -1.12
CA ALA A 65 -24.40 -13.02 -1.65
C ALA A 65 -24.09 -14.52 -1.69
N GLU A 66 -24.67 -15.31 -0.79
CA GLU A 66 -24.55 -16.78 -0.77
C GLU A 66 -25.18 -17.38 -2.03
N PHE A 67 -26.32 -16.83 -2.48
CA PHE A 67 -26.95 -17.24 -3.72
C PHE A 67 -26.01 -17.05 -4.91
N VAL A 68 -25.23 -15.94 -4.99
CA VAL A 68 -24.30 -15.70 -6.09
C VAL A 68 -23.19 -16.74 -6.17
N VAL A 69 -22.59 -17.10 -5.04
CA VAL A 69 -21.49 -18.10 -5.03
C VAL A 69 -21.99 -19.55 -5.26
N ASN A 70 -23.27 -19.80 -4.97
CA ASN A 70 -23.89 -21.12 -5.16
C ASN A 70 -24.64 -21.27 -6.49
N ASP A 71 -24.95 -20.19 -7.24
CA ASP A 71 -25.67 -20.23 -8.50
C ASP A 71 -24.86 -21.02 -9.56
N PRO A 72 -25.36 -22.19 -10.05
CA PRO A 72 -24.63 -22.99 -11.05
C PRO A 72 -24.47 -22.26 -12.41
N THR A 73 -25.18 -21.17 -12.61
CA THR A 73 -25.07 -20.37 -13.84
C THR A 73 -23.98 -19.29 -13.75
N VAL A 74 -23.30 -19.14 -12.60
CA VAL A 74 -22.18 -18.24 -12.40
C VAL A 74 -20.89 -19.02 -12.56
N ASP A 75 -20.03 -18.61 -13.48
CA ASP A 75 -18.76 -19.26 -13.80
C ASP A 75 -17.58 -18.65 -13.01
N LEU A 76 -17.64 -17.34 -12.66
CA LEU A 76 -16.59 -16.58 -12.00
C LEU A 76 -17.21 -15.56 -11.03
N VAL A 77 -16.56 -15.32 -9.89
CA VAL A 77 -17.01 -14.39 -8.84
C VAL A 77 -16.06 -13.18 -8.73
N VAL A 78 -16.64 -11.98 -8.69
CA VAL A 78 -15.94 -10.73 -8.37
C VAL A 78 -16.40 -10.26 -6.98
N GLU A 79 -15.50 -10.18 -6.01
CA GLU A 79 -15.75 -9.70 -4.65
C GLU A 79 -15.21 -8.28 -4.49
N VAL A 80 -16.12 -7.33 -4.26
CA VAL A 80 -15.84 -5.91 -4.01
C VAL A 80 -16.77 -5.32 -2.94
N MET A 81 -17.16 -6.17 -1.96
CA MET A 81 -18.07 -5.77 -0.88
C MET A 81 -17.34 -5.16 0.33
N GLY A 82 -16.05 -5.52 0.49
CA GLY A 82 -15.25 -5.15 1.65
C GLY A 82 -15.59 -5.96 2.91
N GLY A 83 -14.91 -5.65 4.03
CA GLY A 83 -14.97 -6.44 5.25
C GLY A 83 -14.11 -7.70 5.16
N ILE A 84 -13.98 -8.45 6.24
CA ILE A 84 -13.09 -9.62 6.33
C ILE A 84 -13.91 -10.91 6.43
N ASP A 85 -14.63 -11.13 7.51
CA ASP A 85 -15.21 -12.43 7.84
C ASP A 85 -16.22 -12.95 6.80
N GLN A 86 -17.18 -12.10 6.40
CA GLN A 86 -18.16 -12.48 5.40
C GLN A 86 -17.52 -12.69 4.03
N ALA A 87 -16.64 -11.79 3.59
CA ALA A 87 -15.95 -11.91 2.32
C ALA A 87 -15.08 -13.17 2.27
N ARG A 88 -14.36 -13.49 3.36
CA ARG A 88 -13.58 -14.73 3.49
C ARG A 88 -14.45 -15.98 3.28
N GLY A 89 -15.58 -16.07 3.99
CA GLY A 89 -16.51 -17.21 3.85
C GLY A 89 -17.01 -17.37 2.43
N LEU A 90 -17.43 -16.27 1.78
CA LEU A 90 -17.94 -16.27 0.43
C LEU A 90 -16.86 -16.66 -0.61
N ILE A 91 -15.63 -16.17 -0.46
CA ILE A 91 -14.51 -16.53 -1.35
C ILE A 91 -14.18 -18.02 -1.21
N LEU A 92 -14.01 -18.53 0.02
CA LEU A 92 -13.74 -19.95 0.25
C LEU A 92 -14.86 -20.83 -0.33
N LYS A 93 -16.12 -20.39 -0.21
CA LYS A 93 -17.26 -21.10 -0.79
C LYS A 93 -17.24 -21.08 -2.31
N ALA A 94 -16.95 -19.94 -2.94
CA ALA A 94 -16.83 -19.83 -4.38
C ALA A 94 -15.73 -20.78 -4.92
N LEU A 95 -14.54 -20.74 -4.28
CA LEU A 95 -13.43 -21.63 -4.62
C LEU A 95 -13.80 -23.11 -4.47
N SER A 96 -14.48 -23.49 -3.38
CA SER A 96 -14.94 -24.87 -3.19
C SER A 96 -15.99 -25.31 -4.22
N ASN A 97 -16.72 -24.38 -4.82
CA ASN A 97 -17.66 -24.62 -5.90
C ASN A 97 -17.01 -24.63 -7.30
N GLY A 98 -15.67 -24.56 -7.39
CA GLY A 98 -14.92 -24.55 -8.65
C GLY A 98 -15.00 -23.22 -9.40
N LYS A 99 -15.32 -22.11 -8.72
CA LYS A 99 -15.44 -20.78 -9.33
C LYS A 99 -14.23 -19.92 -9.04
N PRO A 100 -13.46 -19.49 -10.04
CA PRO A 100 -12.41 -18.51 -9.87
C PRO A 100 -12.94 -17.23 -9.21
N VAL A 101 -12.07 -16.58 -8.42
CA VAL A 101 -12.41 -15.36 -7.69
C VAL A 101 -11.45 -14.24 -8.06
N VAL A 102 -12.01 -13.05 -8.29
CA VAL A 102 -11.28 -11.79 -8.41
C VAL A 102 -11.72 -10.88 -7.25
N THR A 103 -10.77 -10.39 -6.45
CA THR A 103 -11.07 -9.52 -5.31
C THR A 103 -10.22 -8.26 -5.28
N ALA A 104 -10.81 -7.16 -4.80
CA ALA A 104 -10.10 -5.91 -4.48
C ALA A 104 -9.89 -5.72 -2.96
N ASN A 105 -10.16 -6.75 -2.15
CA ASN A 105 -10.21 -6.67 -0.70
C ASN A 105 -8.82 -6.81 -0.07
N LYS A 106 -8.07 -5.70 -0.03
CA LYS A 106 -6.73 -5.66 0.55
C LYS A 106 -6.67 -6.14 2.01
N ALA A 107 -7.68 -5.78 2.82
CA ALA A 107 -7.68 -6.14 4.23
C ALA A 107 -7.78 -7.67 4.42
N LEU A 108 -8.61 -8.31 3.61
CA LEU A 108 -8.74 -9.76 3.61
C LEU A 108 -7.47 -10.46 3.13
N ILE A 109 -6.89 -10.00 2.00
CA ILE A 109 -5.65 -10.60 1.46
C ILE A 109 -4.46 -10.39 2.42
N ALA A 110 -4.35 -9.20 3.06
CA ALA A 110 -3.27 -8.90 4.01
C ALA A 110 -3.37 -9.68 5.34
N THR A 111 -4.53 -10.28 5.65
CA THR A 111 -4.74 -11.02 6.91
C THR A 111 -4.89 -12.52 6.70
N HIS A 112 -5.55 -12.94 5.63
CA HIS A 112 -5.90 -14.33 5.35
C HIS A 112 -5.43 -14.82 3.97
N GLY A 113 -4.53 -14.08 3.32
CA GLY A 113 -4.09 -14.39 1.96
C GLY A 113 -3.57 -15.82 1.80
N ALA A 114 -2.70 -16.29 2.69
CA ALA A 114 -2.12 -17.63 2.59
C ALA A 114 -3.18 -18.77 2.60
N GLU A 115 -4.23 -18.63 3.42
CA GLU A 115 -5.35 -19.58 3.45
C GLU A 115 -6.11 -19.57 2.12
N LEU A 116 -6.40 -18.38 1.62
CA LEU A 116 -7.16 -18.23 0.38
C LEU A 116 -6.37 -18.71 -0.85
N PHE A 117 -5.06 -18.43 -0.90
CA PHE A 117 -4.17 -18.92 -1.96
C PHE A 117 -4.09 -20.44 -1.96
N ALA A 118 -3.92 -21.03 -0.77
CA ALA A 118 -3.92 -22.50 -0.64
C ALA A 118 -5.26 -23.12 -1.07
N ALA A 119 -6.39 -22.48 -0.74
CA ALA A 119 -7.71 -22.95 -1.17
C ALA A 119 -7.88 -22.90 -2.69
N ALA A 120 -7.40 -21.82 -3.35
CA ALA A 120 -7.44 -21.67 -4.79
C ALA A 120 -6.54 -22.70 -5.50
N ASP A 121 -5.29 -22.86 -5.03
CA ASP A 121 -4.35 -23.85 -5.57
C ASP A 121 -4.89 -25.29 -5.41
N ASN A 122 -5.46 -25.64 -4.25
CA ASN A 122 -6.07 -26.95 -4.01
C ASN A 122 -7.28 -27.22 -4.93
N ALA A 123 -8.03 -26.17 -5.28
CA ALA A 123 -9.15 -26.27 -6.22
C ALA A 123 -8.69 -26.22 -7.70
N GLY A 124 -7.44 -25.87 -7.98
CA GLY A 124 -6.89 -25.72 -9.31
C GLY A 124 -7.49 -24.56 -10.12
N ILE A 125 -7.90 -23.48 -9.44
CA ILE A 125 -8.57 -22.33 -10.04
C ILE A 125 -7.96 -21.00 -9.55
N ASP A 126 -8.25 -19.91 -10.25
CA ASP A 126 -7.68 -18.60 -9.95
C ASP A 126 -8.27 -17.94 -8.70
N LEU A 127 -7.40 -17.35 -7.89
CA LEU A 127 -7.70 -16.24 -7.01
C LEU A 127 -6.80 -15.06 -7.41
N LEU A 128 -7.39 -14.04 -8.04
CA LEU A 128 -6.66 -12.87 -8.54
C LEU A 128 -7.05 -11.62 -7.77
N PHE A 129 -6.09 -10.71 -7.55
CA PHE A 129 -6.29 -9.56 -6.65
C PHE A 129 -5.44 -8.33 -7.02
N GLU A 130 -5.19 -8.10 -8.32
CA GLU A 130 -4.45 -6.92 -8.79
C GLU A 130 -4.97 -5.62 -8.18
N ALA A 131 -6.31 -5.49 -8.14
CA ALA A 131 -6.98 -4.30 -7.61
C ALA A 131 -6.83 -4.09 -6.10
N ALA A 132 -6.36 -5.08 -5.34
CA ALA A 132 -6.17 -4.96 -3.89
C ALA A 132 -4.98 -4.05 -3.52
N VAL A 133 -3.99 -3.90 -4.42
CA VAL A 133 -2.79 -3.10 -4.17
C VAL A 133 -2.61 -2.05 -5.26
N CYS A 134 -2.56 -0.77 -4.86
CA CYS A 134 -2.33 0.36 -5.77
C CYS A 134 -3.34 0.47 -6.94
N GLY A 135 -4.57 0.03 -6.75
CA GLY A 135 -5.73 0.26 -7.61
C GLY A 135 -5.50 0.00 -9.09
N GLY A 136 -5.27 1.04 -9.88
CA GLY A 136 -5.08 0.94 -11.33
C GLY A 136 -3.65 0.65 -11.80
N ILE A 137 -2.69 0.47 -10.88
CA ILE A 137 -1.29 0.16 -11.22
C ILE A 137 -1.12 -1.34 -11.36
N PRO A 138 -0.68 -1.88 -12.51
CA PRO A 138 -0.39 -3.30 -12.67
C PRO A 138 0.91 -3.62 -11.91
N LEU A 139 0.80 -4.19 -10.71
CA LEU A 139 1.92 -4.50 -9.83
C LEU A 139 1.95 -5.97 -9.42
N ILE A 140 0.82 -6.53 -9.01
CA ILE A 140 0.74 -7.90 -8.50
C ILE A 140 1.09 -8.92 -9.58
N ARG A 141 0.53 -8.74 -10.79
CA ARG A 141 0.82 -9.61 -11.93
C ARG A 141 2.29 -9.55 -12.37
N PRO A 142 2.92 -8.37 -12.58
CA PRO A 142 4.35 -8.30 -12.84
C PRO A 142 5.21 -8.98 -11.77
N LEU A 143 4.92 -8.80 -10.49
CA LEU A 143 5.65 -9.48 -9.42
C LEU A 143 5.47 -11.00 -9.48
N ARG A 144 4.25 -11.48 -9.70
CA ARG A 144 3.90 -12.89 -9.73
C ARG A 144 4.40 -13.60 -10.99
N GLU A 145 4.39 -12.93 -12.14
CA GLU A 145 4.65 -13.53 -13.45
C GLU A 145 5.96 -13.09 -14.06
N SER A 146 6.11 -11.80 -14.36
CA SER A 146 7.25 -11.27 -15.09
C SER A 146 8.55 -11.29 -14.29
N LEU A 147 8.44 -11.06 -12.99
CA LEU A 147 9.57 -11.00 -12.05
C LEU A 147 9.71 -12.25 -11.18
N ARG A 148 9.00 -13.35 -11.49
CA ARG A 148 9.03 -14.60 -10.73
C ARG A 148 10.45 -15.18 -10.57
N GLY A 149 11.30 -15.00 -11.57
CA GLY A 149 12.70 -15.47 -11.55
C GLY A 149 13.71 -14.40 -11.14
N GLU A 150 13.27 -13.18 -10.87
CA GLU A 150 14.12 -12.05 -10.48
C GLU A 150 14.43 -12.10 -8.99
N PRO A 151 15.72 -12.07 -8.57
CA PRO A 151 16.08 -11.88 -7.18
C PRO A 151 15.79 -10.44 -6.74
N ILE A 152 14.58 -10.21 -6.22
CA ILE A 152 14.18 -8.91 -5.70
C ILE A 152 14.89 -8.66 -4.37
N ARG A 153 15.55 -7.51 -4.25
CA ARG A 153 16.24 -7.10 -3.03
C ARG A 153 15.38 -6.20 -2.15
N ARG A 154 14.69 -5.26 -2.79
CA ARG A 154 13.96 -4.20 -2.10
C ARG A 154 12.74 -3.77 -2.91
N VAL A 155 11.68 -3.40 -2.22
CA VAL A 155 10.55 -2.69 -2.80
C VAL A 155 10.27 -1.44 -1.97
N LEU A 156 10.16 -0.29 -2.64
CA LEU A 156 9.82 1.01 -2.06
C LEU A 156 8.50 1.48 -2.66
N GLY A 157 7.51 1.82 -1.83
CA GLY A 157 6.20 2.20 -2.35
C GLY A 157 5.60 3.44 -1.69
N ILE A 158 5.19 4.42 -2.51
CA ILE A 158 4.17 5.40 -2.16
C ILE A 158 2.84 4.73 -2.49
N VAL A 159 2.26 4.02 -1.52
CA VAL A 159 1.08 3.16 -1.73
C VAL A 159 -0.20 3.72 -1.12
N ASN A 160 -0.15 4.92 -0.53
CA ASN A 160 -1.31 5.64 -0.03
C ASN A 160 -1.39 7.04 -0.66
N GLY A 161 -2.45 7.29 -1.44
CA GLY A 161 -2.64 8.54 -2.17
C GLY A 161 -2.97 9.72 -1.26
N THR A 162 -3.71 9.50 -0.17
CA THR A 162 -4.13 10.52 0.79
C THR A 162 -2.91 11.17 1.45
N THR A 163 -2.02 10.37 2.01
CA THR A 163 -0.80 10.87 2.66
C THR A 163 0.17 11.51 1.66
N ASN A 164 0.28 10.98 0.45
CA ASN A 164 1.11 11.61 -0.57
C ASN A 164 0.54 12.97 -1.01
N TYR A 165 -0.78 13.12 -1.11
CA TYR A 165 -1.43 14.40 -1.36
C TYR A 165 -1.12 15.41 -0.23
N ILE A 166 -1.33 15.01 1.03
CA ILE A 166 -1.06 15.86 2.21
C ILE A 166 0.40 16.35 2.20
N LEU A 167 1.36 15.44 2.11
CA LEU A 167 2.78 15.77 2.09
C LEU A 167 3.17 16.64 0.87
N THR A 168 2.51 16.45 -0.28
CA THR A 168 2.70 17.29 -1.46
C THR A 168 2.26 18.73 -1.18
N LYS A 169 1.05 18.94 -0.59
CA LYS A 169 0.55 20.29 -0.25
C LYS A 169 1.40 20.98 0.80
N MET A 170 1.84 20.25 1.83
CA MET A 170 2.78 20.77 2.82
C MET A 170 4.11 21.18 2.19
N SER A 171 4.64 20.39 1.24
CA SER A 171 5.93 20.66 0.58
C SER A 171 5.90 21.81 -0.42
N GLU A 172 4.80 21.94 -1.18
CA GLU A 172 4.72 22.91 -2.28
C GLU A 172 4.13 24.24 -1.86
N ASN A 173 3.12 24.21 -1.00
CA ASN A 173 2.38 25.39 -0.58
C ASN A 173 2.76 25.86 0.83
N GLY A 174 3.57 25.09 1.58
CA GLY A 174 3.86 25.38 2.99
C GLY A 174 2.61 25.22 3.89
N ALA A 175 1.60 24.48 3.42
CA ALA A 175 0.36 24.27 4.17
C ALA A 175 0.64 23.55 5.50
N SER A 176 -0.17 23.82 6.53
CA SER A 176 -0.18 23.00 7.75
C SER A 176 -0.68 21.58 7.43
N TYR A 177 -0.41 20.63 8.33
CA TYR A 177 -0.96 19.28 8.21
C TYR A 177 -2.50 19.32 8.21
N GLU A 178 -3.09 20.11 9.09
CA GLU A 178 -4.54 20.26 9.27
C GLU A 178 -5.21 20.81 8.00
N ASP A 179 -4.62 21.87 7.39
CA ASP A 179 -5.15 22.46 6.15
C ASP A 179 -5.04 21.50 4.97
N ALA A 180 -3.92 20.77 4.87
CA ALA A 180 -3.70 19.78 3.82
C ALA A 180 -4.65 18.58 3.96
N LEU A 181 -4.91 18.11 5.19
CA LEU A 181 -5.87 17.07 5.48
C LEU A 181 -7.31 17.52 5.14
N ALA A 182 -7.70 18.73 5.55
CA ALA A 182 -9.02 19.29 5.22
C ALA A 182 -9.21 19.38 3.69
N GLY A 183 -8.17 19.77 2.96
CA GLY A 183 -8.18 19.76 1.49
C GLY A 183 -8.34 18.36 0.90
N ALA A 184 -7.69 17.36 1.48
CA ALA A 184 -7.84 15.95 1.06
C ALA A 184 -9.28 15.45 1.28
N GLN A 185 -9.90 15.80 2.41
CA GLN A 185 -11.28 15.45 2.71
C GLN A 185 -12.29 16.13 1.76
N GLN A 186 -12.10 17.41 1.45
CA GLN A 186 -12.94 18.14 0.50
C GLN A 186 -12.90 17.55 -0.91
N LEU A 187 -11.75 17.03 -1.32
CA LEU A 187 -11.56 16.37 -2.63
C LEU A 187 -11.99 14.89 -2.62
N GLY A 188 -12.40 14.34 -1.47
CA GLY A 188 -12.79 12.95 -1.33
C GLY A 188 -11.61 11.95 -1.35
N TYR A 189 -10.38 12.42 -1.11
CA TYR A 189 -9.20 11.55 -0.95
C TYR A 189 -9.13 10.95 0.46
N ALA A 190 -9.63 11.67 1.46
CA ALA A 190 -9.73 11.20 2.84
C ALA A 190 -11.19 11.14 3.29
N GLU A 191 -11.54 10.12 4.07
CA GLU A 191 -12.82 10.01 4.77
C GLU A 191 -12.84 10.93 6.02
N SER A 192 -13.98 10.99 6.70
CA SER A 192 -14.11 11.75 7.96
C SER A 192 -13.19 11.21 9.07
N ASP A 193 -12.96 9.91 9.12
CA ASP A 193 -11.90 9.28 9.93
C ASP A 193 -10.73 8.87 9.02
N PRO A 194 -9.65 9.66 8.96
CA PRO A 194 -8.50 9.41 8.12
C PRO A 194 -7.44 8.51 8.77
N THR A 195 -7.68 7.98 9.98
CA THR A 195 -6.69 7.29 10.81
C THR A 195 -5.97 6.19 10.05
N ALA A 196 -6.69 5.36 9.30
CA ALA A 196 -6.09 4.27 8.53
C ALA A 196 -5.06 4.77 7.48
N ASP A 197 -5.29 5.95 6.92
CA ASP A 197 -4.38 6.58 5.95
C ASP A 197 -3.20 7.24 6.67
N VAL A 198 -3.50 8.18 7.58
CA VAL A 198 -2.48 9.07 8.16
C VAL A 198 -1.55 8.38 9.15
N GLU A 199 -2.00 7.29 9.79
CA GLU A 199 -1.16 6.43 10.65
C GLU A 199 -0.47 5.29 9.88
N GLY A 200 -0.66 5.21 8.55
CA GLY A 200 0.04 4.29 7.67
C GLY A 200 -0.52 2.86 7.63
N LEU A 201 -1.69 2.60 8.24
CA LEU A 201 -2.26 1.24 8.31
C LEU A 201 -2.71 0.72 6.93
N ASP A 202 -3.26 1.58 6.08
CA ASP A 202 -3.57 1.24 4.69
C ASP A 202 -2.30 0.87 3.91
N ALA A 203 -1.23 1.64 4.09
CA ALA A 203 0.06 1.35 3.48
C ALA A 203 0.67 0.05 4.03
N ALA A 204 0.50 -0.24 5.33
CA ALA A 204 0.97 -1.47 5.97
C ALA A 204 0.29 -2.71 5.38
N ALA A 205 -1.02 -2.70 5.18
CA ALA A 205 -1.74 -3.78 4.52
C ALA A 205 -1.25 -4.02 3.08
N LYS A 206 -0.98 -2.97 2.32
CA LYS A 206 -0.50 -3.09 0.94
C LYS A 206 0.94 -3.60 0.87
N ILE A 207 1.85 -3.08 1.71
CA ILE A 207 3.25 -3.50 1.67
C ILE A 207 3.44 -4.93 2.18
N SER A 208 2.57 -5.44 3.10
CA SER A 208 2.61 -6.83 3.51
C SER A 208 2.26 -7.79 2.36
N ILE A 209 1.26 -7.43 1.54
CA ILE A 209 0.91 -8.18 0.33
C ILE A 209 2.08 -8.17 -0.67
N ILE A 210 2.66 -6.99 -0.92
CA ILE A 210 3.82 -6.85 -1.81
C ILE A 210 4.98 -7.71 -1.32
N ALA A 211 5.32 -7.66 -0.03
CA ALA A 211 6.40 -8.44 0.58
C ALA A 211 6.15 -9.94 0.43
N SER A 212 4.89 -10.38 0.64
CA SER A 212 4.53 -11.79 0.51
C SER A 212 4.79 -12.32 -0.91
N ILE A 213 4.46 -11.54 -1.92
CA ILE A 213 4.63 -11.95 -3.32
C ILE A 213 6.10 -11.83 -3.74
N ALA A 214 6.75 -10.71 -3.41
CA ALA A 214 8.12 -10.44 -3.82
C ALA A 214 9.13 -11.45 -3.24
N PHE A 215 8.88 -11.94 -2.01
CA PHE A 215 9.83 -12.80 -1.29
C PHE A 215 9.31 -14.21 -1.01
N GLY A 216 8.11 -14.56 -1.47
CA GLY A 216 7.52 -15.87 -1.24
C GLY A 216 7.31 -16.20 0.24
N SER A 217 7.02 -15.20 1.06
CA SER A 217 6.88 -15.31 2.52
C SER A 217 5.52 -14.83 2.98
N ASN A 218 4.87 -15.53 3.92
CA ASN A 218 3.55 -15.16 4.42
C ASN A 218 3.63 -13.99 5.41
N VAL A 219 3.81 -12.77 4.92
CA VAL A 219 3.83 -11.54 5.72
C VAL A 219 2.40 -11.01 5.86
N VAL A 220 1.92 -10.84 7.09
CA VAL A 220 0.59 -10.27 7.36
C VAL A 220 0.69 -8.80 7.79
N ALA A 221 -0.42 -8.07 7.70
CA ALA A 221 -0.44 -6.63 8.05
C ALA A 221 0.04 -6.35 9.49
N GLY A 222 -0.21 -7.28 10.44
CA GLY A 222 0.25 -7.18 11.82
C GLY A 222 1.76 -7.30 12.02
N ASP A 223 2.49 -7.80 11.03
CA ASP A 223 3.95 -7.93 11.05
C ASP A 223 4.66 -6.62 10.68
N VAL A 224 3.93 -5.65 10.13
CA VAL A 224 4.49 -4.43 9.57
C VAL A 224 4.65 -3.37 10.66
N TYR A 225 5.88 -2.89 10.86
CA TYR A 225 6.07 -1.67 11.64
C TYR A 225 5.43 -0.49 10.91
N SER A 226 4.57 0.28 11.60
CA SER A 226 3.88 1.42 11.01
C SER A 226 4.07 2.69 11.85
N GLU A 227 4.44 3.77 11.16
CA GLU A 227 4.55 5.13 11.70
C GLU A 227 3.92 6.10 10.70
N GLY A 228 2.95 6.90 11.16
CA GLY A 228 2.20 7.84 10.34
C GLY A 228 2.88 9.18 10.12
N ILE A 229 2.13 10.10 9.47
CA ILE A 229 2.63 11.44 9.11
C ILE A 229 2.17 12.55 10.06
N THR A 230 1.38 12.23 11.07
CA THR A 230 0.73 13.22 11.97
C THR A 230 1.72 14.07 12.77
N LYS A 231 2.96 13.61 12.94
CA LYS A 231 4.03 14.33 13.63
C LYS A 231 4.91 15.18 12.70
N ILE A 232 4.69 15.12 11.39
CA ILE A 232 5.52 15.81 10.41
C ILE A 232 4.97 17.22 10.21
N THR A 233 5.83 18.23 10.35
CA THR A 233 5.47 19.64 10.17
C THR A 233 5.94 20.17 8.82
N ALA A 234 5.33 21.27 8.36
CA ALA A 234 5.78 21.98 7.16
C ALA A 234 7.25 22.45 7.29
N ALA A 235 7.67 22.79 8.50
CA ALA A 235 9.05 23.19 8.78
C ALA A 235 10.05 22.03 8.61
N ASP A 236 9.68 20.79 9.02
CA ASP A 236 10.52 19.59 8.81
C ASP A 236 10.69 19.31 7.31
N ILE A 237 9.59 19.44 6.56
CA ILE A 237 9.61 19.31 5.09
C ILE A 237 10.48 20.35 4.43
N ALA A 238 10.39 21.62 4.88
CA ALA A 238 11.23 22.70 4.35
C ALA A 238 12.72 22.45 4.59
N ILE A 239 13.08 21.92 5.77
CA ILE A 239 14.46 21.53 6.09
C ILE A 239 14.92 20.38 5.19
N ALA A 240 14.14 19.31 5.09
CA ALA A 240 14.44 18.19 4.21
C ALA A 240 14.68 18.67 2.76
N LYS A 241 13.83 19.58 2.26
CA LYS A 241 13.97 20.17 0.93
C LYS A 241 15.27 20.96 0.75
N ARG A 242 15.68 21.77 1.75
CA ARG A 242 16.98 22.47 1.70
C ARG A 242 18.15 21.50 1.65
N LEU A 243 18.03 20.35 2.29
CA LEU A 243 19.03 19.28 2.28
C LEU A 243 19.00 18.43 1.00
N GLY A 244 18.10 18.72 0.05
CA GLY A 244 18.00 17.99 -1.23
C GLY A 244 17.10 16.74 -1.18
N TYR A 245 16.15 16.68 -0.24
CA TYR A 245 15.25 15.56 -0.06
C TYR A 245 13.78 15.96 -0.18
N ALA A 246 12.95 15.03 -0.66
CA ALA A 246 11.50 15.06 -0.55
C ALA A 246 11.05 14.16 0.62
N VAL A 247 10.04 14.58 1.36
CA VAL A 247 9.43 13.74 2.42
C VAL A 247 8.25 12.98 1.84
N LYS A 248 8.24 11.65 2.03
CA LYS A 248 7.19 10.72 1.59
C LYS A 248 6.82 9.77 2.71
N LEU A 249 5.58 9.30 2.75
CA LEU A 249 5.25 8.09 3.52
C LEU A 249 5.55 6.88 2.64
N LEU A 250 6.53 6.08 3.04
CA LEU A 250 6.95 4.91 2.27
C LEU A 250 6.59 3.60 2.97
N GLY A 251 5.99 2.68 2.20
CA GLY A 251 6.12 1.26 2.48
C GLY A 251 7.47 0.77 1.96
N VAL A 252 8.22 0.12 2.82
CA VAL A 252 9.55 -0.41 2.52
C VAL A 252 9.58 -1.89 2.89
N THR A 253 10.02 -2.72 1.96
CA THR A 253 10.32 -4.12 2.27
C THR A 253 11.64 -4.52 1.61
N GLU A 254 12.47 -5.23 2.37
CA GLU A 254 13.83 -5.62 1.97
C GLU A 254 14.11 -7.06 2.37
N PHE A 255 14.84 -7.77 1.52
CA PHE A 255 15.30 -9.12 1.78
C PHE A 255 16.80 -9.11 2.03
N ASP A 256 17.20 -9.53 3.23
CA ASP A 256 18.61 -9.74 3.58
C ASP A 256 19.03 -11.18 3.20
N LYS A 257 19.82 -11.30 2.13
CA LYS A 257 20.35 -12.58 1.66
C LYS A 257 21.20 -13.31 2.67
N ALA A 258 21.93 -12.58 3.51
CA ALA A 258 22.87 -13.19 4.46
C ALA A 258 22.13 -13.91 5.60
N SER A 259 21.08 -13.30 6.10
CA SER A 259 20.26 -13.86 7.17
C SER A 259 19.03 -14.60 6.68
N GLY A 260 18.57 -14.35 5.45
CA GLY A 260 17.30 -14.81 4.91
C GLY A 260 16.09 -14.09 5.55
N ALA A 261 16.31 -12.94 6.19
CA ALA A 261 15.27 -12.19 6.87
C ALA A 261 14.62 -11.15 5.93
N VAL A 262 13.33 -10.92 6.17
CA VAL A 262 12.53 -9.88 5.50
C VAL A 262 12.26 -8.76 6.49
N SER A 263 12.58 -7.52 6.15
CA SER A 263 12.11 -6.34 6.86
C SER A 263 10.90 -5.75 6.15
N VAL A 264 9.86 -5.38 6.92
CA VAL A 264 8.66 -4.75 6.37
C VAL A 264 8.24 -3.61 7.28
N ARG A 265 8.15 -2.40 6.71
CA ARG A 265 7.87 -1.19 7.49
C ARG A 265 7.18 -0.11 6.67
N VAL A 266 6.44 0.75 7.36
CA VAL A 266 5.84 1.97 6.82
C VAL A 266 6.25 3.13 7.72
N HIS A 267 6.83 4.17 7.15
CA HIS A 267 7.22 5.35 7.91
C HIS A 267 7.45 6.57 7.01
N PRO A 268 7.39 7.78 7.56
CA PRO A 268 7.88 8.97 6.88
C PRO A 268 9.37 8.83 6.56
N ALA A 269 9.74 9.16 5.34
CA ALA A 269 11.09 8.99 4.83
C ALA A 269 11.54 10.19 4.01
N MET A 270 12.83 10.48 4.09
CA MET A 270 13.53 11.44 3.22
C MET A 270 14.05 10.69 1.99
N VAL A 271 13.56 11.08 0.82
CA VAL A 271 13.93 10.50 -0.47
C VAL A 271 14.75 11.54 -1.24
N SER A 272 15.94 11.16 -1.73
CA SER A 272 16.77 12.06 -2.57
C SER A 272 15.95 12.67 -3.70
N MET A 273 16.13 13.97 -3.98
CA MET A 273 15.45 14.63 -5.10
C MET A 273 15.83 14.01 -6.47
N GLN A 274 16.88 13.22 -6.52
CA GLN A 274 17.29 12.47 -7.73
C GLN A 274 16.57 11.12 -7.86
N HIS A 275 16.01 10.60 -6.77
CA HIS A 275 15.29 9.33 -6.79
C HIS A 275 13.90 9.51 -7.45
N PRO A 276 13.43 8.58 -8.31
CA PRO A 276 12.16 8.71 -9.04
C PRO A 276 10.94 8.97 -8.14
N LEU A 277 10.90 8.37 -6.95
CA LEU A 277 9.79 8.56 -6.00
C LEU A 277 9.65 10.01 -5.50
N ALA A 278 10.71 10.82 -5.53
CA ALA A 278 10.64 12.22 -5.10
C ALA A 278 9.70 13.04 -5.99
N SER A 279 9.58 12.69 -7.27
CA SER A 279 8.73 13.38 -8.25
C SER A 279 7.25 13.02 -8.19
N VAL A 280 6.88 11.98 -7.42
CA VAL A 280 5.49 11.51 -7.31
C VAL A 280 4.67 12.49 -6.45
N ARG A 281 3.67 13.12 -7.04
CA ARG A 281 2.89 14.20 -6.44
C ARG A 281 1.42 13.84 -6.30
N GLU A 282 0.68 14.68 -5.58
CA GLU A 282 -0.77 14.57 -5.41
C GLU A 282 -1.19 13.18 -4.89
N ALA A 283 -2.35 12.70 -5.27
CA ALA A 283 -2.87 11.38 -4.86
C ALA A 283 -2.34 10.21 -5.70
N PHE A 284 -1.23 10.39 -6.44
CA PHE A 284 -0.63 9.31 -7.21
C PHE A 284 0.17 8.36 -6.34
N ASN A 285 0.16 7.09 -6.74
CA ASN A 285 0.98 6.04 -6.16
C ASN A 285 2.14 5.69 -7.08
N ALA A 286 3.21 5.17 -6.50
CA ALA A 286 4.33 4.61 -7.23
C ALA A 286 5.02 3.53 -6.40
N VAL A 287 5.47 2.49 -7.07
CA VAL A 287 6.24 1.40 -6.47
C VAL A 287 7.51 1.19 -7.28
N VAL A 288 8.64 1.23 -6.60
CA VAL A 288 9.94 0.88 -7.16
C VAL A 288 10.31 -0.51 -6.67
N VAL A 289 10.67 -1.37 -7.61
CA VAL A 289 11.14 -2.74 -7.36
C VAL A 289 12.60 -2.82 -7.78
N ASP A 290 13.49 -3.07 -6.83
CA ASP A 290 14.93 -3.21 -7.06
C ASP A 290 15.29 -4.70 -7.18
N GLY A 291 15.54 -5.12 -8.40
CA GLY A 291 16.04 -6.45 -8.74
C GLY A 291 17.55 -6.46 -8.96
N GLU A 292 18.18 -7.64 -8.81
CA GLU A 292 19.63 -7.78 -9.04
C GLU A 292 20.01 -7.77 -10.51
N ALA A 293 19.19 -8.39 -11.35
CA ALA A 293 19.44 -8.46 -12.79
C ALA A 293 18.69 -7.37 -13.56
N SER A 294 17.45 -7.05 -13.18
CA SER A 294 16.62 -6.07 -13.87
C SER A 294 16.97 -4.62 -13.51
N GLY A 295 17.69 -4.40 -12.39
CA GLY A 295 17.85 -3.06 -11.82
C GLY A 295 16.56 -2.54 -11.22
N SER A 296 16.40 -1.20 -11.18
CA SER A 296 15.22 -0.56 -10.60
C SER A 296 14.10 -0.40 -11.63
N LEU A 297 12.94 -0.97 -11.33
CA LEU A 297 11.72 -0.82 -12.11
C LEU A 297 10.74 0.06 -11.32
N MET A 298 10.07 1.00 -12.00
CA MET A 298 9.06 1.85 -11.36
C MET A 298 7.70 1.65 -12.01
N PHE A 299 6.69 1.40 -11.17
CA PHE A 299 5.27 1.34 -11.53
C PHE A 299 4.58 2.59 -10.96
N TYR A 300 3.91 3.35 -11.80
CA TYR A 300 3.33 4.64 -11.42
C TYR A 300 1.94 4.81 -11.99
N GLY A 301 1.01 5.37 -11.22
CA GLY A 301 -0.34 5.63 -11.67
C GLY A 301 -1.31 6.04 -10.56
N ARG A 302 -2.61 5.93 -10.86
CA ARG A 302 -3.67 6.18 -9.88
C ARG A 302 -3.81 4.98 -8.95
N GLY A 303 -3.58 5.19 -7.65
CA GLY A 303 -3.61 4.13 -6.62
C GLY A 303 -5.01 3.77 -6.13
N ALA A 304 -6.04 4.56 -6.45
CA ALA A 304 -7.43 4.35 -6.04
C ALA A 304 -8.39 5.04 -7.03
N GLY A 305 -9.68 4.77 -6.87
CA GLY A 305 -10.76 5.34 -7.67
C GLY A 305 -11.59 4.25 -8.35
N GLY A 306 -12.85 4.57 -8.69
CA GLY A 306 -13.77 3.61 -9.32
C GLY A 306 -13.20 3.00 -10.61
N ASP A 307 -12.94 3.84 -11.60
CA ASP A 307 -12.46 3.40 -12.92
C ASP A 307 -11.06 2.75 -12.90
N PRO A 308 -10.04 3.31 -12.22
CA PRO A 308 -8.73 2.66 -12.15
C PRO A 308 -8.79 1.26 -11.53
N THR A 309 -9.50 1.13 -10.40
CA THR A 309 -9.67 -0.16 -9.72
C THR A 309 -10.48 -1.16 -10.56
N ALA A 310 -11.55 -0.68 -11.20
CA ALA A 310 -12.36 -1.50 -12.12
C ALA A 310 -11.54 -2.01 -13.33
N SER A 311 -10.59 -1.23 -13.82
CA SER A 311 -9.69 -1.64 -14.92
C SER A 311 -8.82 -2.83 -14.52
N SER A 312 -8.26 -2.82 -13.30
CA SER A 312 -7.46 -3.94 -12.78
C SER A 312 -8.31 -5.19 -12.54
N ILE A 313 -9.52 -5.03 -11.97
CA ILE A 313 -10.49 -6.13 -11.85
C ILE A 313 -10.81 -6.73 -13.21
N LEU A 314 -11.07 -5.89 -14.21
CA LEU A 314 -11.39 -6.36 -15.55
C LEU A 314 -10.23 -7.17 -16.17
N GLY A 315 -9.00 -6.71 -15.97
CA GLY A 315 -7.81 -7.46 -16.40
C GLY A 315 -7.76 -8.86 -15.77
N ASP A 316 -7.95 -8.93 -14.45
CA ASP A 316 -7.97 -10.19 -13.71
C ASP A 316 -9.14 -11.10 -14.13
N VAL A 317 -10.33 -10.54 -14.35
CA VAL A 317 -11.50 -11.29 -14.84
C VAL A 317 -11.25 -11.88 -16.23
N ILE A 318 -10.61 -11.14 -17.13
CA ILE A 318 -10.27 -11.66 -18.47
C ILE A 318 -9.28 -12.83 -18.34
N ASP A 319 -8.24 -12.68 -17.52
CA ASP A 319 -7.24 -13.74 -17.33
C ASP A 319 -7.84 -14.98 -16.68
N ALA A 320 -8.61 -14.81 -15.59
CA ALA A 320 -9.29 -15.92 -14.94
C ALA A 320 -10.26 -16.65 -15.89
N SER A 321 -10.94 -15.87 -16.77
CA SER A 321 -11.82 -16.45 -17.79
C SER A 321 -11.07 -17.28 -18.83
N ILE A 322 -9.90 -16.81 -19.27
CA ILE A 322 -9.02 -17.53 -20.20
C ILE A 322 -8.46 -18.80 -19.53
N ASN A 323 -8.01 -18.69 -18.29
CA ASN A 323 -7.45 -19.79 -17.52
C ASN A 323 -8.49 -20.88 -17.26
N LEU A 324 -9.68 -20.48 -16.79
CA LEU A 324 -10.80 -21.40 -16.58
C LEU A 324 -11.10 -22.25 -17.82
N ASN A 325 -11.12 -21.60 -18.98
CA ASN A 325 -11.38 -22.29 -20.24
C ASN A 325 -10.24 -23.21 -20.70
N LYS A 326 -9.01 -22.93 -20.29
CA LYS A 326 -7.83 -23.77 -20.59
C LYS A 326 -7.57 -24.85 -19.55
N GLY A 327 -8.31 -24.88 -18.44
CA GLY A 327 -8.03 -25.75 -17.30
C GLY A 327 -6.69 -25.39 -16.62
N ALA A 328 -6.34 -24.10 -16.60
CA ALA A 328 -5.12 -23.59 -15.98
C ALA A 328 -5.48 -22.59 -14.87
N HIS A 329 -4.52 -22.29 -13.99
CA HIS A 329 -4.64 -21.26 -12.98
C HIS A 329 -3.29 -20.61 -12.69
N ALA A 330 -3.34 -19.39 -12.19
CA ALA A 330 -2.19 -18.68 -11.66
C ALA A 330 -1.96 -19.09 -10.20
N THR A 331 -0.72 -19.28 -9.81
CA THR A 331 -0.36 -19.63 -8.42
C THR A 331 0.75 -18.72 -7.90
N LEU A 332 0.74 -18.45 -6.60
CA LEU A 332 1.85 -17.86 -5.86
C LEU A 332 2.79 -18.93 -5.30
N GLY A 333 2.39 -20.20 -5.39
CA GLY A 333 3.08 -21.30 -4.72
C GLY A 333 2.87 -21.26 -3.20
N VAL A 334 3.63 -22.08 -2.49
CA VAL A 334 3.57 -22.15 -1.03
C VAL A 334 4.37 -20.98 -0.44
N LEU A 335 3.69 -20.10 0.28
CA LEU A 335 4.34 -19.03 1.02
C LEU A 335 5.01 -19.62 2.27
N SER A 336 6.31 -19.35 2.44
CA SER A 336 7.07 -19.79 3.62
C SER A 336 6.71 -18.97 4.86
N ALA A 337 6.97 -19.50 6.06
CA ALA A 337 6.92 -18.71 7.26
C ALA A 337 8.00 -17.61 7.19
N PRO A 338 7.68 -16.32 7.44
CA PRO A 338 8.64 -15.26 7.32
C PRO A 338 9.65 -15.29 8.48
N LYS A 339 10.92 -15.05 8.17
CA LYS A 339 11.90 -14.63 9.17
C LYS A 339 11.92 -13.11 9.17
N LEU A 340 11.18 -12.52 10.08
CA LEU A 340 11.06 -11.06 10.15
C LEU A 340 12.28 -10.44 10.81
N GLN A 341 12.80 -9.35 10.23
CA GLN A 341 13.78 -8.46 10.84
C GLN A 341 13.02 -7.36 11.59
N PRO A 342 13.17 -7.25 12.92
CA PRO A 342 12.55 -6.18 13.69
C PRO A 342 13.04 -4.80 13.24
N MET A 343 12.19 -3.77 13.38
CA MET A 343 12.57 -2.39 13.06
C MET A 343 13.82 -1.95 13.87
N SER A 344 13.96 -2.39 15.11
CA SER A 344 15.12 -2.11 15.96
C SER A 344 16.48 -2.51 15.38
N ASP A 345 16.49 -3.50 14.49
CA ASP A 345 17.69 -4.07 13.89
C ASP A 345 18.04 -3.42 12.55
N THR A 346 17.24 -2.44 12.12
CA THR A 346 17.54 -1.65 10.92
C THR A 346 18.49 -0.50 11.22
N SER A 347 19.12 0.03 10.17
CA SER A 347 19.99 1.20 10.27
C SER A 347 19.86 2.11 9.06
N CYS A 348 19.93 3.41 9.29
CA CYS A 348 19.95 4.43 8.24
C CYS A 348 20.51 5.76 8.77
N GLU A 349 20.54 6.79 7.95
CA GLU A 349 20.71 8.17 8.39
C GLU A 349 19.36 8.72 8.87
N TYR A 350 19.38 9.61 9.86
CA TYR A 350 18.17 10.19 10.48
C TYR A 350 18.21 11.70 10.49
N LEU A 351 17.07 12.33 10.22
CA LEU A 351 16.84 13.74 10.53
C LEU A 351 15.96 13.81 11.79
N LEU A 352 16.44 14.50 12.81
CA LEU A 352 15.72 14.73 14.07
C LEU A 352 15.65 16.23 14.38
N PRO A 353 14.47 16.88 14.30
CA PRO A 353 14.25 18.22 14.77
C PRO A 353 13.92 18.22 16.27
N LEU A 354 14.46 19.20 16.99
CA LEU A 354 14.22 19.46 18.41
C LEU A 354 13.87 20.92 18.63
N GLU A 355 12.94 21.21 19.50
CA GLU A 355 12.74 22.56 20.05
C GLU A 355 13.38 22.61 21.44
N VAL A 356 14.19 23.63 21.69
CA VAL A 356 14.99 23.74 22.89
C VAL A 356 14.97 25.16 23.45
N ALA A 357 15.30 25.30 24.73
CA ALA A 357 15.56 26.62 25.33
C ALA A 357 16.78 27.26 24.63
N ASP A 358 16.71 28.55 24.30
CA ASP A 358 17.84 29.30 23.73
C ASP A 358 18.73 29.86 24.85
N LYS A 359 19.68 29.04 25.32
CA LYS A 359 20.65 29.41 26.38
C LYS A 359 21.96 28.64 26.24
N PRO A 360 23.07 29.19 26.80
CA PRO A 360 24.35 28.52 26.81
C PRO A 360 24.29 27.12 27.39
N GLY A 361 25.02 26.16 26.79
CA GLY A 361 25.13 24.78 27.24
C GLY A 361 24.08 23.81 26.67
N VAL A 362 23.03 24.29 26.04
CA VAL A 362 21.96 23.43 25.47
C VAL A 362 22.52 22.50 24.40
N LEU A 363 23.29 23.01 23.44
CA LEU A 363 23.89 22.19 22.38
C LEU A 363 24.83 21.11 22.98
N HIS A 364 25.60 21.43 24.02
CA HIS A 364 26.43 20.47 24.70
C HIS A 364 25.59 19.36 25.35
N ALA A 365 24.51 19.72 26.06
CA ALA A 365 23.64 18.74 26.72
C ALA A 365 23.01 17.79 25.68
N VAL A 366 22.49 18.33 24.55
CA VAL A 366 21.84 17.56 23.48
C VAL A 366 22.86 16.66 22.76
N THR A 367 24.00 17.20 22.32
CA THR A 367 25.02 16.40 21.59
C THR A 367 25.66 15.34 22.50
N GLY A 368 25.73 15.59 23.80
CA GLY A 368 26.15 14.60 24.78
C GLY A 368 25.28 13.35 24.84
N VAL A 369 23.95 13.49 24.58
CA VAL A 369 23.05 12.34 24.45
C VAL A 369 23.39 11.51 23.22
N PHE A 370 23.55 12.14 22.06
CA PHE A 370 23.96 11.43 20.83
C PHE A 370 25.27 10.64 21.05
N ALA A 371 26.25 11.26 21.68
CA ALA A 371 27.52 10.61 21.98
C ALA A 371 27.38 9.38 22.89
N ARG A 372 26.56 9.46 23.97
CA ARG A 372 26.31 8.32 24.88
C ARG A 372 25.67 7.12 24.17
N HIS A 373 24.84 7.36 23.18
CA HIS A 373 24.19 6.32 22.40
C HIS A 373 24.96 5.92 21.12
N ASN A 374 26.21 6.40 20.99
CA ASN A 374 27.07 6.13 19.82
C ASN A 374 26.43 6.52 18.48
N VAL A 375 25.63 7.60 18.48
CA VAL A 375 25.03 8.16 17.27
C VAL A 375 25.89 9.33 16.80
N SER A 376 26.49 9.19 15.61
CA SER A 376 27.36 10.22 15.03
C SER A 376 26.55 11.26 14.27
N ILE A 377 26.75 12.54 14.58
CA ILE A 377 26.10 13.66 13.92
C ILE A 377 26.90 14.02 12.65
N ARG A 378 26.22 14.06 11.49
CA ARG A 378 26.77 14.48 10.21
C ARG A 378 26.65 16.00 10.01
N ALA A 379 25.48 16.56 10.38
CA ALA A 379 25.21 17.98 10.27
C ALA A 379 24.27 18.42 11.40
N ALA A 380 24.37 19.69 11.81
CA ALA A 380 23.47 20.31 12.74
C ALA A 380 23.15 21.73 12.26
N GLU A 381 21.88 22.12 12.33
CA GLU A 381 21.41 23.49 12.06
C GLU A 381 20.72 24.01 13.31
N GLN A 382 20.86 25.31 13.59
CA GLN A 382 20.15 25.99 14.67
C GLN A 382 19.50 27.26 14.15
N ASP A 383 18.18 27.37 14.37
CA ASP A 383 17.40 28.58 14.07
C ASP A 383 16.73 29.07 15.36
N GLY A 384 16.72 30.40 15.58
CA GLY A 384 15.96 30.99 16.68
C GLY A 384 14.46 30.97 16.41
N ILE A 385 13.65 30.56 17.39
CA ILE A 385 12.17 30.57 17.32
C ILE A 385 11.61 31.31 18.54
N GLY A 386 11.24 32.58 18.38
CA GLY A 386 10.64 33.37 19.47
C GLY A 386 11.53 33.42 20.71
N HIS A 387 11.14 32.72 21.79
CA HIS A 387 11.89 32.63 23.04
C HIS A 387 12.72 31.32 23.18
N GLY A 388 12.82 30.52 22.11
CA GLY A 388 13.57 29.27 22.06
C GLY A 388 14.41 29.15 20.79
N ALA A 389 15.01 27.99 20.60
CA ALA A 389 15.73 27.64 19.39
C ALA A 389 15.26 26.30 18.87
N ARG A 390 15.32 26.13 17.55
CA ARG A 390 15.13 24.87 16.86
C ARG A 390 16.51 24.30 16.49
N LEU A 391 16.80 23.10 16.95
CA LEU A 391 17.97 22.33 16.54
C LEU A 391 17.51 21.23 15.59
N VAL A 392 18.21 21.05 14.48
CA VAL A 392 17.97 19.96 13.53
C VAL A 392 19.25 19.19 13.36
N PHE A 393 19.21 17.91 13.64
CA PHE A 393 20.35 17.01 13.50
C PHE A 393 20.14 16.04 12.35
N LEU A 394 21.11 15.97 11.43
CA LEU A 394 21.27 14.90 10.45
C LEU A 394 22.40 14.00 10.94
N THR A 395 22.10 12.70 11.12
CA THR A 395 23.09 11.73 11.62
C THR A 395 23.83 11.07 10.45
N HIS A 396 24.99 10.48 10.72
CA HIS A 396 25.51 9.39 9.91
C HIS A 396 24.64 8.14 10.09
N ASN A 397 24.95 7.05 9.36
CA ASN A 397 24.25 5.78 9.51
C ASN A 397 24.34 5.32 10.99
N ALA A 398 23.19 5.07 11.60
CA ALA A 398 23.04 4.63 12.98
C ALA A 398 21.94 3.56 13.09
N GLY A 399 22.02 2.70 14.09
CA GLY A 399 20.98 1.70 14.35
C GLY A 399 19.71 2.35 14.90
N GLU A 400 18.55 1.85 14.47
CA GLU A 400 17.24 2.34 14.93
C GLU A 400 17.12 2.24 16.48
N ALA A 401 17.53 1.13 17.08
CA ALA A 401 17.51 0.97 18.55
C ALA A 401 18.31 2.07 19.26
N ALA A 402 19.50 2.41 18.76
CA ALA A 402 20.34 3.48 19.33
C ALA A 402 19.66 4.86 19.17
N MET A 403 19.05 5.11 18.01
CA MET A 403 18.35 6.35 17.75
C MET A 403 17.10 6.51 18.63
N GLN A 404 16.32 5.46 18.83
CA GLN A 404 15.15 5.47 19.73
C GLN A 404 15.55 5.66 21.20
N ALA A 405 16.67 5.05 21.64
CA ALA A 405 17.23 5.29 22.98
C ALA A 405 17.68 6.75 23.14
N CYS A 406 18.34 7.32 22.11
CA CYS A 406 18.72 8.72 22.07
C CYS A 406 17.49 9.64 22.20
N ILE A 407 16.43 9.43 21.42
CA ILE A 407 15.16 10.18 21.49
C ILE A 407 14.53 10.07 22.88
N SER A 408 14.53 8.88 23.47
CA SER A 408 13.96 8.63 24.80
C SER A 408 14.71 9.39 25.90
N GLU A 409 16.01 9.58 25.76
CA GLU A 409 16.82 10.36 26.70
C GLU A 409 16.68 11.87 26.44
N LEU A 410 16.66 12.31 25.18
CA LEU A 410 16.45 13.71 24.82
C LEU A 410 15.13 14.27 25.37
N LYS A 411 14.05 13.49 25.37
CA LYS A 411 12.76 13.87 25.96
C LYS A 411 12.80 14.12 27.48
N LYS A 412 13.84 13.66 28.17
CA LYS A 412 14.01 13.83 29.62
C LYS A 412 14.86 15.05 29.97
N LEU A 413 15.49 15.70 29.00
CA LEU A 413 16.27 16.90 29.25
C LEU A 413 15.38 18.12 29.46
N ASP A 414 15.51 18.82 30.57
CA ASP A 414 14.74 20.05 30.89
C ASP A 414 14.92 21.15 29.85
N VAL A 415 15.98 21.08 29.06
CA VAL A 415 16.26 22.05 27.97
C VAL A 415 15.57 21.74 26.66
N VAL A 416 15.02 20.53 26.50
CA VAL A 416 14.28 20.10 25.32
C VAL A 416 12.79 20.26 25.59
N THR A 417 12.15 21.16 24.87
CA THR A 417 10.73 21.46 25.02
C THR A 417 9.86 20.58 24.13
N HIS A 418 10.39 20.20 22.95
CA HIS A 418 9.69 19.31 22.02
C HIS A 418 10.69 18.49 21.20
N VAL A 419 10.31 17.23 20.92
CA VAL A 419 11.02 16.35 19.99
C VAL A 419 10.11 16.12 18.79
N GLY A 420 10.51 16.58 17.62
CA GLY A 420 9.75 16.47 16.38
C GLY A 420 9.72 15.06 15.79
N GLY A 421 9.09 14.91 14.63
CA GLY A 421 9.02 13.65 13.90
C GLY A 421 10.40 13.17 13.43
N LEU A 422 10.68 11.89 13.64
CA LEU A 422 11.89 11.27 13.13
C LEU A 422 11.74 10.98 11.65
N LEU A 423 12.63 11.50 10.81
CA LEU A 423 12.66 11.17 9.38
C LEU A 423 13.88 10.28 9.07
N ARG A 424 13.63 9.19 8.37
CA ARG A 424 14.65 8.22 7.96
C ARG A 424 15.05 8.49 6.51
N VAL A 425 16.35 8.52 6.24
CA VAL A 425 16.87 8.72 4.87
C VAL A 425 16.87 7.36 4.17
N ILE A 426 16.26 7.31 3.00
CA ILE A 426 16.34 6.14 2.12
C ILE A 426 17.64 6.24 1.33
N ALA A 427 18.49 5.22 1.48
CA ALA A 427 19.68 5.08 0.67
C ALA A 427 19.33 4.79 -0.80
N ASP A 428 20.09 5.37 -1.71
CA ASP A 428 19.99 5.15 -3.17
C ASP A 428 20.34 3.70 -3.56
#